data_7ada37c7e7ca2dd0a2ec9a6528cdb954
#
_entry.id   7ada37c7e7ca2dd0a2ec9a6528cdb954
#
_cell.length_a   1.000
_cell.length_b   1.000
_cell.length_c   1.000
_cell.angle_alpha   90.00
_cell.angle_beta   90.00
_cell.angle_gamma   90.00
#
_symmetry.space_group_name_H-M   'P 1'
#
loop_
_entity.id
_entity.type
_entity.pdbx_description
1 polymer ?
#
loop_
_entity_poly.entity_id
_entity_poly.type
_entity_poly.pdbx_seq_one_letter_code
_entity_poly.pdbx_strand_id
1 'polypeptide(L)'
;MKKKVMRLVKVLCVIAVFCNGITVEAAEDLTLEQKAIYQEYKEDVEFKKMVEKYGDEYIKEYIDDVLSARIVEKRRGGGGNICYQYVSNIKQINGHTCGPTTVLQTLYGLGCASKVSGSNDNEKINTLAAECGTNEEGTFVGEIQRALSKYSDRKYVYNLGSEMTMNSFEDKIAASLTNCKPVVLHARTKYFDYYGGKNSGHYISLDYVDRTKDTVRVVDCNNNDKYFGIHYVTLEEAYNSIHVENDRYLIW
;
A
#
# COMPACT_ATOMS: atom_id res chain seq x y z
N MET A 1 39.33 42.90 26.39
CA MET A 1 38.21 42.39 25.56
C MET A 1 38.55 40.94 25.14
N LYS A 2 37.98 39.93 25.80
CA LYS A 2 38.23 38.52 25.51
C LYS A 2 37.09 38.00 24.64
N LYS A 3 37.38 37.62 23.38
CA LYS A 3 36.46 36.94 22.48
C LYS A 3 36.26 35.51 22.97
N LYS A 4 35.02 35.20 23.42
CA LYS A 4 34.60 33.83 23.65
C LYS A 4 34.32 33.17 22.31
N VAL A 5 35.18 32.23 21.94
CA VAL A 5 34.93 31.30 20.83
C VAL A 5 34.01 30.21 21.36
N MET A 6 32.75 30.26 20.94
CA MET A 6 31.76 29.23 21.23
C MET A 6 32.01 28.05 20.30
N ARG A 7 32.67 27.00 20.81
CA ARG A 7 32.81 25.72 20.10
C ARG A 7 31.41 25.04 20.07
N LEU A 8 30.88 24.95 18.87
CA LEU A 8 29.72 24.10 18.60
C LEU A 8 30.17 22.64 18.73
N VAL A 9 29.86 22.03 19.85
CA VAL A 9 30.05 20.58 20.04
C VAL A 9 28.95 19.89 19.23
N LYS A 10 29.31 19.32 18.09
CA LYS A 10 28.47 18.37 17.38
C LYS A 10 28.41 17.11 18.26
N VAL A 11 27.31 16.95 18.98
CA VAL A 11 26.99 15.68 19.63
C VAL A 11 26.55 14.73 18.52
N LEU A 12 27.49 13.92 18.03
CA LEU A 12 27.18 12.70 17.29
C LEU A 12 26.60 11.73 18.34
N CYS A 13 25.29 11.68 18.48
CA CYS A 13 24.65 10.52 19.12
C CYS A 13 24.75 9.35 18.14
N VAL A 14 25.81 8.55 18.28
CA VAL A 14 25.85 7.19 17.74
C VAL A 14 24.92 6.37 18.62
N ILE A 15 23.66 6.28 18.24
CA ILE A 15 22.76 5.29 18.81
C ILE A 15 23.04 3.99 18.07
N ALA A 16 23.93 3.18 18.65
CA ALA A 16 24.07 1.78 18.27
C ALA A 16 22.82 1.04 18.74
N VAL A 17 21.82 0.92 17.87
CA VAL A 17 20.69 0.02 18.10
C VAL A 17 21.11 -1.32 17.52
N PHE A 18 21.52 -2.22 18.40
CA PHE A 18 21.61 -3.64 18.10
C PHE A 18 20.18 -4.18 17.98
N CYS A 19 19.61 -4.15 16.79
CA CYS A 19 18.47 -4.98 16.40
C CYS A 19 18.94 -5.83 15.24
N ASN A 20 19.10 -7.11 15.49
CA ASN A 20 19.28 -8.23 14.57
C ASN A 20 19.51 -7.85 13.09
N GLY A 21 20.79 -7.70 12.70
CA GLY A 21 21.24 -7.96 11.33
C GLY A 21 20.95 -6.92 10.26
N ILE A 22 20.31 -5.79 10.55
CA ILE A 22 20.15 -4.71 9.57
C ILE A 22 21.38 -3.82 9.62
N THR A 23 22.18 -3.85 8.58
CA THR A 23 23.40 -3.05 8.50
C THR A 23 23.07 -1.57 8.33
N VAL A 24 23.67 -0.73 9.16
CA VAL A 24 23.52 0.75 9.17
C VAL A 24 24.06 1.39 7.87
N GLU A 25 24.75 0.64 7.04
CA GLU A 25 25.43 1.11 5.83
C GLU A 25 24.51 1.74 4.78
N ALA A 26 23.37 1.13 4.50
CA ALA A 26 22.42 1.68 3.52
C ALA A 26 21.81 3.04 3.91
N ALA A 27 21.70 3.29 5.22
CA ALA A 27 21.15 4.56 5.72
C ALA A 27 22.16 5.71 5.68
N GLU A 28 23.47 5.45 5.56
CA GLU A 28 24.49 6.48 5.48
C GLU A 28 24.49 7.22 4.14
N ASP A 29 24.20 6.52 3.04
CA ASP A 29 24.16 7.07 1.68
C ASP A 29 22.87 7.83 1.33
N LEU A 30 21.88 7.83 2.21
CA LEU A 30 20.60 8.52 1.97
C LEU A 30 20.73 10.04 2.14
N THR A 31 20.02 10.80 1.30
CA THR A 31 19.84 12.24 1.46
C THR A 31 19.08 12.57 2.75
N LEU A 32 19.06 13.83 3.18
CA LEU A 32 18.31 14.24 4.38
C LEU A 32 16.80 13.96 4.27
N GLU A 33 16.22 14.14 3.09
CA GLU A 33 14.78 13.86 2.85
C GLU A 33 14.51 12.35 2.89
N GLN A 34 15.36 11.54 2.26
CA GLN A 34 15.28 10.09 2.31
C GLN A 34 15.46 9.55 3.74
N LYS A 35 16.38 10.13 4.52
CA LYS A 35 16.56 9.77 5.95
C LYS A 35 15.31 10.07 6.77
N ALA A 36 14.62 11.17 6.50
CA ALA A 36 13.36 11.47 7.18
C ALA A 36 12.28 10.41 6.89
N ILE A 37 12.15 9.98 5.62
CA ILE A 37 11.24 8.91 5.24
C ILE A 37 11.64 7.57 5.88
N TYR A 38 12.93 7.21 5.85
CA TYR A 38 13.41 6.00 6.52
C TYR A 38 13.03 5.97 8.01
N GLN A 39 13.18 7.10 8.73
CA GLN A 39 12.80 7.18 10.14
C GLN A 39 11.30 6.97 10.38
N GLU A 40 10.45 7.35 9.41
CA GLU A 40 9.00 7.14 9.47
C GLU A 40 8.63 5.65 9.33
N TYR A 41 9.31 4.91 8.44
CA TYR A 41 8.96 3.52 8.13
C TYR A 41 9.78 2.46 8.87
N LYS A 42 10.94 2.80 9.43
CA LYS A 42 11.86 1.82 10.04
C LYS A 42 11.26 0.98 11.16
N GLU A 43 10.19 1.45 11.81
CA GLU A 43 9.47 0.73 12.86
C GLU A 43 8.25 -0.03 12.33
N ASP A 44 7.85 0.22 11.09
CA ASP A 44 6.74 -0.50 10.46
C ASP A 44 7.07 -1.99 10.27
N VAL A 45 6.13 -2.84 10.66
CA VAL A 45 6.34 -4.30 10.68
C VAL A 45 6.51 -4.87 9.27
N GLU A 46 5.74 -4.37 8.30
CA GLU A 46 5.83 -4.83 6.91
C GLU A 46 7.13 -4.36 6.27
N PHE A 47 7.53 -3.10 6.52
CA PHE A 47 8.80 -2.59 6.04
C PHE A 47 9.98 -3.41 6.57
N LYS A 48 10.00 -3.75 7.87
CA LYS A 48 11.03 -4.62 8.47
C LYS A 48 11.10 -5.98 7.79
N LYS A 49 9.96 -6.65 7.58
CA LYS A 49 9.90 -7.95 6.87
C LYS A 49 10.44 -7.86 5.44
N MET A 50 10.12 -6.79 4.73
CA MET A 50 10.61 -6.59 3.37
C MET A 50 12.12 -6.31 3.34
N VAL A 51 12.64 -5.53 4.29
CA VAL A 51 14.09 -5.30 4.44
C VAL A 51 14.83 -6.60 4.79
N GLU A 52 14.29 -7.41 5.71
CA GLU A 52 14.85 -8.72 6.03
C GLU A 52 14.93 -9.65 4.80
N LYS A 53 13.93 -9.59 3.93
CA LYS A 53 13.85 -10.43 2.74
C LYS A 53 14.70 -9.95 1.57
N TYR A 54 14.77 -8.65 1.33
CA TYR A 54 15.36 -8.05 0.12
C TYR A 54 16.60 -7.18 0.40
N GLY A 55 16.93 -6.92 1.67
CA GLY A 55 18.09 -6.15 2.07
C GLY A 55 17.97 -4.65 1.80
N ASP A 56 19.14 -4.01 1.76
CA ASP A 56 19.29 -2.55 1.65
C ASP A 56 18.80 -1.97 0.32
N GLU A 57 18.75 -2.79 -0.74
CA GLU A 57 18.23 -2.38 -2.03
C GLU A 57 16.74 -2.02 -1.92
N TYR A 58 15.96 -2.79 -1.16
CA TYR A 58 14.56 -2.48 -0.89
C TYR A 58 14.38 -1.15 -0.17
N ILE A 59 15.25 -0.82 0.77
CA ILE A 59 15.18 0.46 1.50
C ILE A 59 15.26 1.63 0.51
N LYS A 60 16.23 1.61 -0.39
CA LYS A 60 16.43 2.68 -1.39
C LYS A 60 15.25 2.77 -2.35
N GLU A 61 14.84 1.64 -2.92
CA GLU A 61 13.73 1.57 -3.87
C GLU A 61 12.43 2.09 -3.24
N TYR A 62 12.08 1.60 -2.05
CA TYR A 62 10.84 1.99 -1.37
C TYR A 62 10.83 3.48 -0.96
N ILE A 63 11.92 4.01 -0.46
CA ILE A 63 12.04 5.43 -0.08
C ILE A 63 11.88 6.33 -1.32
N ASP A 64 12.47 5.96 -2.45
CA ASP A 64 12.32 6.70 -3.71
C ASP A 64 10.86 6.65 -4.22
N ASP A 65 10.18 5.54 -4.04
CA ASP A 65 8.77 5.39 -4.35
C ASP A 65 7.91 6.31 -3.48
N VAL A 66 8.17 6.38 -2.17
CA VAL A 66 7.48 7.29 -1.24
C VAL A 66 7.72 8.76 -1.61
N LEU A 67 8.95 9.14 -1.92
CA LEU A 67 9.28 10.50 -2.39
C LEU A 67 8.48 10.86 -3.65
N SER A 68 8.46 9.96 -4.61
CA SER A 68 7.73 10.15 -5.87
C SER A 68 6.23 10.32 -5.64
N ALA A 69 5.64 9.49 -4.77
CA ALA A 69 4.22 9.56 -4.41
C ALA A 69 3.88 10.90 -3.74
N ARG A 70 4.69 11.36 -2.80
CA ARG A 70 4.50 12.65 -2.09
C ARG A 70 4.61 13.87 -3.03
N ILE A 71 5.47 13.81 -4.03
CA ILE A 71 5.57 14.87 -5.05
C ILE A 71 4.28 14.95 -5.86
N VAL A 72 3.71 13.83 -6.23
CA VAL A 72 2.45 13.75 -6.97
C VAL A 72 1.29 14.27 -6.14
N GLU A 73 1.17 13.86 -4.89
CA GLU A 73 0.15 14.33 -3.93
C GLU A 73 0.19 15.85 -3.79
N LYS A 74 1.37 16.45 -3.56
CA LYS A 74 1.55 17.90 -3.42
C LYS A 74 1.20 18.69 -4.69
N ARG A 75 1.55 18.17 -5.88
CA ARG A 75 1.35 18.89 -7.14
C ARG A 75 -0.10 19.00 -7.57
N ARG A 76 -0.96 18.06 -7.16
CA ARG A 76 -2.34 17.95 -7.62
C ARG A 76 -3.40 18.36 -6.60
N GLY A 77 -3.00 18.78 -5.40
CA GLY A 77 -3.92 19.36 -4.42
C GLY A 77 -5.11 18.47 -4.07
N GLY A 78 -4.87 17.19 -3.76
CA GLY A 78 -5.90 16.30 -3.24
C GLY A 78 -6.92 15.74 -4.25
N GLY A 79 -6.69 15.90 -5.56
CA GLY A 79 -7.57 15.34 -6.59
C GLY A 79 -8.90 16.06 -6.77
N GLY A 80 -9.74 15.57 -7.68
CA GLY A 80 -11.10 16.07 -7.91
C GLY A 80 -12.11 15.52 -6.91
N ASN A 81 -13.31 16.07 -6.90
CA ASN A 81 -14.43 15.59 -6.07
C ASN A 81 -14.90 14.20 -6.48
N ILE A 82 -14.78 13.85 -7.76
CA ILE A 82 -15.09 12.52 -8.29
C ILE A 82 -13.86 12.03 -9.04
N CYS A 83 -13.29 10.91 -8.62
CA CYS A 83 -12.13 10.29 -9.23
C CYS A 83 -12.42 8.82 -9.50
N TYR A 84 -11.94 8.34 -10.64
CA TYR A 84 -12.23 6.99 -11.11
C TYR A 84 -11.07 6.40 -11.92
N GLN A 85 -10.75 5.14 -11.64
CA GLN A 85 -9.85 4.32 -12.45
C GLN A 85 -10.31 2.86 -12.39
N TYR A 86 -10.91 2.40 -13.45
CA TYR A 86 -11.49 1.05 -13.54
C TYR A 86 -10.51 -0.06 -13.13
N VAL A 87 -11.01 -1.07 -12.43
CA VAL A 87 -10.37 -2.37 -12.23
C VAL A 87 -11.29 -3.51 -12.67
N SER A 88 -10.70 -4.64 -13.07
CA SER A 88 -11.47 -5.81 -13.48
C SER A 88 -12.05 -6.56 -12.30
N ASN A 89 -13.24 -7.12 -12.47
CA ASN A 89 -13.88 -7.95 -11.45
C ASN A 89 -13.45 -9.41 -11.65
N ILE A 90 -12.46 -9.87 -10.88
CA ILE A 90 -11.89 -11.22 -10.94
C ILE A 90 -12.03 -11.87 -9.58
N LYS A 91 -12.48 -13.14 -9.55
CA LYS A 91 -12.65 -13.91 -8.32
C LYS A 91 -11.35 -14.60 -7.92
N GLN A 92 -11.01 -14.55 -6.63
CA GLN A 92 -9.87 -15.32 -6.09
C GLN A 92 -10.10 -16.82 -6.19
N ILE A 93 -9.04 -17.60 -6.36
CA ILE A 93 -9.13 -19.03 -6.59
C ILE A 93 -9.23 -19.87 -5.30
N ASN A 94 -8.81 -19.30 -4.17
CA ASN A 94 -8.89 -19.97 -2.86
C ASN A 94 -8.91 -18.93 -1.72
N GLY A 95 -8.88 -19.38 -0.45
CA GLY A 95 -9.05 -18.52 0.73
C GLY A 95 -7.90 -17.53 1.00
N HIS A 96 -6.73 -17.64 0.35
CA HIS A 96 -5.54 -16.84 0.65
C HIS A 96 -4.98 -16.08 -0.56
N THR A 97 -5.60 -16.21 -1.74
CA THR A 97 -5.12 -15.51 -2.96
C THR A 97 -5.77 -14.15 -3.19
N CYS A 98 -6.42 -13.55 -2.19
CA CYS A 98 -7.03 -12.22 -2.33
C CYS A 98 -6.00 -11.14 -2.74
N GLY A 99 -4.81 -11.14 -2.14
CA GLY A 99 -3.73 -10.21 -2.51
C GLY A 99 -3.32 -10.32 -3.97
N PRO A 100 -2.83 -11.48 -4.45
CA PRO A 100 -2.49 -11.69 -5.86
C PRO A 100 -3.64 -11.40 -6.83
N THR A 101 -4.88 -11.74 -6.45
CA THR A 101 -6.05 -11.46 -7.29
C THR A 101 -6.31 -9.96 -7.39
N THR A 102 -6.18 -9.22 -6.29
CA THR A 102 -6.32 -7.75 -6.29
C THR A 102 -5.23 -7.08 -7.12
N VAL A 103 -3.99 -7.59 -7.08
CA VAL A 103 -2.93 -7.16 -8.01
C VAL A 103 -3.37 -7.36 -9.45
N LEU A 104 -3.84 -8.55 -9.82
CA LEU A 104 -4.27 -8.83 -11.18
C LEU A 104 -5.44 -7.94 -11.62
N GLN A 105 -6.45 -7.72 -10.77
CA GLN A 105 -7.57 -6.79 -11.01
C GLN A 105 -7.07 -5.39 -11.37
N THR A 106 -6.13 -4.88 -10.55
CA THR A 106 -5.50 -3.57 -10.74
C THR A 106 -4.72 -3.51 -12.05
N LEU A 107 -3.92 -4.53 -12.36
CA LEU A 107 -3.12 -4.60 -13.58
C LEU A 107 -3.99 -4.66 -14.85
N TYR A 108 -5.15 -5.31 -14.82
CA TYR A 108 -6.11 -5.23 -15.91
C TYR A 108 -6.64 -3.82 -16.12
N GLY A 109 -7.00 -3.13 -15.06
CA GLY A 109 -7.44 -1.73 -15.12
C GLY A 109 -6.39 -0.78 -15.67
N LEU A 110 -5.11 -1.13 -15.48
CA LEU A 110 -3.96 -0.37 -16.01
C LEU A 110 -3.49 -0.83 -17.40
N GLY A 111 -4.12 -1.87 -17.98
CA GLY A 111 -3.69 -2.44 -19.25
C GLY A 111 -2.38 -3.23 -19.19
N CYS A 112 -1.93 -3.62 -18.00
CA CYS A 112 -0.63 -4.24 -17.74
C CYS A 112 -0.70 -5.75 -17.41
N ALA A 113 -1.89 -6.35 -17.37
CA ALA A 113 -2.08 -7.76 -16.99
C ALA A 113 -1.35 -8.75 -17.93
N SER A 114 -1.05 -8.35 -19.16
CA SER A 114 -0.27 -9.17 -20.12
C SER A 114 1.20 -9.35 -19.71
N LYS A 115 1.73 -8.51 -18.81
CA LYS A 115 3.10 -8.65 -18.30
C LYS A 115 3.24 -9.81 -17.30
N VAL A 116 2.13 -10.26 -16.70
CA VAL A 116 2.10 -11.41 -15.80
C VAL A 116 2.00 -12.69 -16.64
N SER A 117 2.90 -13.63 -16.39
CA SER A 117 2.91 -14.94 -17.08
C SER A 117 1.67 -15.76 -16.73
N GLY A 118 1.08 -16.40 -17.70
CA GLY A 118 -0.12 -17.24 -17.59
C GLY A 118 -1.07 -17.02 -18.76
N SER A 119 -1.73 -18.10 -19.20
CA SER A 119 -2.66 -18.09 -20.35
C SER A 119 -4.09 -17.66 -19.95
N ASN A 120 -4.42 -17.74 -18.67
CA ASN A 120 -5.70 -17.37 -18.10
C ASN A 120 -5.51 -16.72 -16.71
N ASP A 121 -6.60 -16.21 -16.13
CA ASP A 121 -6.54 -15.48 -14.86
C ASP A 121 -6.05 -16.36 -13.70
N ASN A 122 -6.46 -17.62 -13.64
CA ASN A 122 -6.03 -18.54 -12.57
C ASN A 122 -4.52 -18.79 -12.62
N GLU A 123 -3.95 -18.98 -13.81
CA GLU A 123 -2.51 -19.12 -13.98
C GLU A 123 -1.75 -17.85 -13.58
N LYS A 124 -2.28 -16.67 -13.96
CA LYS A 124 -1.69 -15.38 -13.58
C LYS A 124 -1.77 -15.14 -12.07
N ILE A 125 -2.90 -15.48 -11.42
CA ILE A 125 -3.03 -15.42 -9.97
C ILE A 125 -2.01 -16.34 -9.29
N ASN A 126 -1.83 -17.57 -9.78
CA ASN A 126 -0.84 -18.51 -9.25
C ASN A 126 0.59 -17.98 -9.43
N THR A 127 0.91 -17.38 -10.58
CA THR A 127 2.21 -16.75 -10.82
C THR A 127 2.46 -15.63 -9.82
N LEU A 128 1.50 -14.72 -9.63
CA LEU A 128 1.58 -13.65 -8.65
C LEU A 128 1.66 -14.18 -7.22
N ALA A 129 0.89 -15.22 -6.89
CA ALA A 129 0.91 -15.84 -5.56
C ALA A 129 2.30 -16.44 -5.23
N ALA A 130 2.91 -17.12 -6.19
CA ALA A 130 4.25 -17.67 -6.03
C ALA A 130 5.30 -16.57 -5.88
N GLU A 131 5.21 -15.51 -6.70
CA GLU A 131 6.14 -14.38 -6.64
C GLU A 131 6.02 -13.57 -5.35
N CYS A 132 4.79 -13.33 -4.87
CA CYS A 132 4.53 -12.63 -3.62
C CYS A 132 4.72 -13.50 -2.37
N GLY A 133 5.10 -14.77 -2.52
CA GLY A 133 5.26 -15.69 -1.39
C GLY A 133 3.97 -15.92 -0.60
N THR A 134 2.83 -15.90 -1.29
CA THR A 134 1.50 -16.14 -0.70
C THR A 134 1.44 -17.54 -0.09
N ASN A 135 0.95 -17.64 1.14
CA ASN A 135 0.77 -18.88 1.87
C ASN A 135 -0.62 -18.94 2.55
N GLU A 136 -0.84 -19.86 3.46
CA GLU A 136 -2.12 -20.01 4.18
C GLU A 136 -2.47 -18.82 5.06
N GLU A 137 -1.49 -18.01 5.48
CA GLU A 137 -1.68 -16.77 6.23
C GLU A 137 -2.00 -15.57 5.33
N GLY A 138 -1.88 -15.73 4.00
CA GLY A 138 -2.12 -14.71 2.99
C GLY A 138 -0.84 -14.17 2.36
N THR A 139 -0.83 -12.88 2.06
CA THR A 139 0.28 -12.18 1.39
C THR A 139 0.65 -10.93 2.19
N PHE A 140 1.95 -10.65 2.33
CA PHE A 140 2.41 -9.42 2.97
C PHE A 140 2.12 -8.19 2.10
N VAL A 141 1.81 -7.08 2.76
CA VAL A 141 1.48 -5.80 2.09
C VAL A 141 2.62 -5.31 1.20
N GLY A 142 3.86 -5.41 1.67
CA GLY A 142 5.04 -5.02 0.90
C GLY A 142 5.18 -5.81 -0.40
N GLU A 143 4.80 -7.09 -0.43
CA GLU A 143 4.82 -7.91 -1.64
C GLU A 143 3.76 -7.48 -2.65
N ILE A 144 2.57 -7.11 -2.18
CA ILE A 144 1.50 -6.55 -3.03
C ILE A 144 1.96 -5.23 -3.64
N GLN A 145 2.51 -4.32 -2.82
CA GLN A 145 3.06 -3.04 -3.27
C GLN A 145 4.14 -3.26 -4.35
N ARG A 146 5.08 -4.17 -4.08
CA ARG A 146 6.19 -4.46 -4.98
C ARG A 146 5.73 -5.06 -6.30
N ALA A 147 4.79 -6.01 -6.27
CA ALA A 147 4.20 -6.59 -7.48
C ALA A 147 3.46 -5.53 -8.32
N LEU A 148 2.67 -4.65 -7.68
CA LEU A 148 2.01 -3.55 -8.35
C LEU A 148 3.02 -2.59 -9.01
N SER A 149 4.06 -2.18 -8.29
CA SER A 149 5.10 -1.29 -8.84
C SER A 149 5.84 -1.94 -10.00
N LYS A 150 6.24 -3.21 -9.87
CA LYS A 150 6.95 -3.97 -10.90
C LYS A 150 6.19 -4.10 -12.21
N TYR A 151 4.92 -4.51 -12.15
CA TYR A 151 4.15 -4.84 -13.35
C TYR A 151 3.43 -3.65 -13.99
N SER A 152 3.12 -2.58 -13.20
CA SER A 152 2.37 -1.45 -13.71
C SER A 152 3.22 -0.31 -14.29
N ASP A 153 4.54 -0.32 -14.10
CA ASP A 153 5.45 0.81 -14.36
C ASP A 153 5.05 2.08 -13.56
N ARG A 154 4.36 1.91 -12.45
CA ARG A 154 3.90 2.98 -11.56
C ARG A 154 4.42 2.74 -10.16
N LYS A 155 4.73 3.81 -9.45
CA LYS A 155 5.22 3.75 -8.08
C LYS A 155 4.04 3.59 -7.11
N TYR A 156 3.94 2.43 -6.48
CA TYR A 156 3.00 2.16 -5.39
C TYR A 156 3.73 2.24 -4.05
N VAL A 157 3.03 2.76 -3.06
CA VAL A 157 3.50 2.84 -1.67
C VAL A 157 2.39 2.41 -0.73
N TYR A 158 2.69 2.11 0.51
CA TYR A 158 1.68 1.80 1.50
C TYR A 158 1.80 2.69 2.74
N ASN A 159 0.69 2.87 3.45
CA ASN A 159 0.66 3.52 4.75
C ASN A 159 -0.14 2.68 5.73
N LEU A 160 0.32 2.62 6.98
CA LEU A 160 -0.42 2.00 8.07
C LEU A 160 -1.71 2.77 8.31
N GLY A 161 -2.85 2.08 8.29
CA GLY A 161 -4.16 2.72 8.36
C GLY A 161 -4.42 3.44 9.68
N SER A 162 -3.96 2.87 10.82
CA SER A 162 -4.12 3.46 12.14
C SER A 162 -3.38 4.79 12.34
N GLU A 163 -2.39 5.10 11.51
CA GLU A 163 -1.65 6.36 11.53
C GLU A 163 -2.25 7.44 10.62
N MET A 164 -3.27 7.08 9.84
CA MET A 164 -3.91 8.01 8.90
C MET A 164 -5.11 8.72 9.54
N THR A 165 -5.31 9.99 9.20
CA THR A 165 -6.59 10.67 9.41
C THR A 165 -7.53 10.39 8.25
N MET A 166 -8.85 10.56 8.46
CA MET A 166 -9.86 10.45 7.40
C MET A 166 -9.52 11.34 6.20
N ASN A 167 -9.15 12.59 6.43
CA ASN A 167 -8.78 13.53 5.36
C ASN A 167 -7.55 13.03 4.57
N SER A 168 -6.52 12.53 5.26
CA SER A 168 -5.33 11.97 4.59
C SER A 168 -5.67 10.73 3.77
N PHE A 169 -6.54 9.86 4.27
CA PHE A 169 -7.04 8.70 3.55
C PHE A 169 -7.76 9.09 2.26
N GLU A 170 -8.71 10.01 2.37
CA GLU A 170 -9.50 10.53 1.26
C GLU A 170 -8.61 11.21 0.20
N ASP A 171 -7.69 12.08 0.62
CA ASP A 171 -6.78 12.79 -0.28
C ASP A 171 -5.85 11.83 -1.04
N LYS A 172 -5.33 10.77 -0.38
CA LYS A 172 -4.50 9.76 -1.02
C LYS A 172 -5.25 8.95 -2.06
N ILE A 173 -6.49 8.53 -1.76
CA ILE A 173 -7.36 7.84 -2.72
C ILE A 173 -7.62 8.74 -3.93
N ALA A 174 -8.08 9.98 -3.70
CA ALA A 174 -8.40 10.90 -4.78
C ALA A 174 -7.17 11.22 -5.64
N ALA A 175 -6.00 11.46 -5.03
CA ALA A 175 -4.75 11.70 -5.74
C ALA A 175 -4.32 10.49 -6.57
N SER A 176 -4.41 9.28 -6.01
CA SER A 176 -4.07 8.03 -6.69
C SER A 176 -4.95 7.80 -7.92
N LEU A 177 -6.26 7.86 -7.76
CA LEU A 177 -7.22 7.65 -8.85
C LEU A 177 -7.12 8.72 -9.94
N THR A 178 -6.88 10.00 -9.57
CA THR A 178 -6.63 11.08 -10.54
C THR A 178 -5.36 10.84 -11.37
N ASN A 179 -4.41 10.09 -10.83
CA ASN A 179 -3.20 9.66 -11.52
C ASN A 179 -3.38 8.33 -12.27
N CYS A 180 -4.61 7.91 -12.50
CA CYS A 180 -4.93 6.62 -13.14
C CYS A 180 -4.28 5.44 -12.38
N LYS A 181 -4.33 5.47 -11.06
CA LYS A 181 -3.72 4.47 -10.20
C LYS A 181 -4.77 3.97 -9.19
N PRO A 182 -5.39 2.78 -9.42
CA PRO A 182 -6.31 2.18 -8.47
C PRO A 182 -5.64 1.96 -7.12
N VAL A 183 -6.42 1.94 -6.07
CA VAL A 183 -5.97 1.80 -4.69
C VAL A 183 -6.30 0.40 -4.19
N VAL A 184 -5.49 -0.15 -3.28
CA VAL A 184 -5.77 -1.43 -2.64
C VAL A 184 -5.86 -1.22 -1.13
N LEU A 185 -6.93 -1.75 -0.54
CA LEU A 185 -7.14 -1.82 0.90
C LEU A 185 -6.71 -3.19 1.42
N HIS A 186 -5.78 -3.25 2.36
CA HIS A 186 -5.61 -4.41 3.24
C HIS A 186 -6.54 -4.23 4.42
N ALA A 187 -7.74 -4.76 4.33
CA ALA A 187 -8.89 -4.40 5.14
C ALA A 187 -9.31 -5.46 6.15
N ARG A 188 -10.10 -5.05 7.16
CA ARG A 188 -10.94 -5.92 7.98
C ARG A 188 -12.36 -5.90 7.45
N THR A 189 -12.86 -7.06 7.04
CA THR A 189 -14.16 -7.19 6.36
C THR A 189 -15.35 -6.81 7.22
N LYS A 190 -15.27 -6.92 8.55
CA LYS A 190 -16.37 -6.61 9.47
C LYS A 190 -16.87 -5.16 9.41
N TYR A 191 -16.05 -4.25 8.87
CA TYR A 191 -16.39 -2.83 8.73
C TYR A 191 -17.17 -2.51 7.45
N PHE A 192 -17.34 -3.47 6.56
CA PHE A 192 -18.19 -3.35 5.39
C PHE A 192 -19.55 -4.01 5.66
N ASP A 193 -20.62 -3.25 5.54
CA ASP A 193 -21.99 -3.73 5.84
C ASP A 193 -22.37 -4.97 5.03
N TYR A 194 -21.92 -5.07 3.76
CA TYR A 194 -22.24 -6.23 2.91
C TYR A 194 -21.63 -7.55 3.42
N TYR A 195 -20.64 -7.50 4.33
CA TYR A 195 -20.13 -8.70 5.01
C TYR A 195 -20.97 -9.17 6.19
N GLY A 196 -21.93 -8.33 6.67
CA GLY A 196 -22.82 -8.68 7.77
C GLY A 196 -22.08 -9.01 9.06
N GLY A 197 -20.99 -8.30 9.36
CA GLY A 197 -20.15 -8.47 10.57
C GLY A 197 -19.14 -9.63 10.50
N LYS A 198 -19.04 -10.37 9.37
CA LYS A 198 -17.98 -11.39 9.22
C LYS A 198 -16.61 -10.73 9.24
N ASN A 199 -15.74 -11.19 10.12
CA ASN A 199 -14.42 -10.61 10.35
C ASN A 199 -13.30 -11.48 9.77
N SER A 200 -12.61 -10.97 8.75
CA SER A 200 -11.37 -11.56 8.19
C SER A 200 -10.46 -10.46 7.66
N GLY A 201 -9.15 -10.74 7.59
CA GLY A 201 -8.24 -9.93 6.78
C GLY A 201 -8.52 -10.18 5.30
N HIS A 202 -8.51 -9.13 4.47
CA HIS A 202 -8.81 -9.25 3.06
C HIS A 202 -8.21 -8.11 2.25
N TYR A 203 -7.79 -8.41 1.01
CA TYR A 203 -7.38 -7.39 0.05
C TYR A 203 -8.55 -7.08 -0.88
N ILE A 204 -8.84 -5.79 -1.04
CA ILE A 204 -9.96 -5.28 -1.85
C ILE A 204 -9.46 -4.12 -2.70
N SER A 205 -9.78 -4.10 -4.00
CA SER A 205 -9.47 -2.95 -4.86
C SER A 205 -10.47 -1.82 -4.62
N LEU A 206 -10.00 -0.57 -4.65
CA LEU A 206 -10.82 0.63 -4.64
C LEU A 206 -10.50 1.43 -5.91
N ASP A 207 -11.52 1.70 -6.73
CA ASP A 207 -11.35 2.27 -8.06
C ASP A 207 -12.23 3.51 -8.35
N TYR A 208 -12.97 3.99 -7.36
CA TYR A 208 -13.81 5.18 -7.46
C TYR A 208 -13.97 5.84 -6.09
N VAL A 209 -13.99 7.17 -6.08
CA VAL A 209 -14.39 7.99 -4.94
C VAL A 209 -15.25 9.16 -5.40
N ASP A 210 -16.36 9.40 -4.69
CA ASP A 210 -17.18 10.62 -4.78
C ASP A 210 -17.17 11.30 -3.41
N ARG A 211 -16.36 12.33 -3.29
CA ARG A 211 -16.17 13.10 -2.05
C ARG A 211 -17.41 13.92 -1.67
N THR A 212 -18.28 14.20 -2.63
CA THR A 212 -19.52 14.97 -2.36
C THR A 212 -20.63 14.12 -1.77
N LYS A 213 -20.53 12.79 -1.94
CA LYS A 213 -21.48 11.81 -1.45
C LYS A 213 -20.91 10.87 -0.39
N ASP A 214 -19.64 11.12 0.03
CA ASP A 214 -18.93 10.25 0.96
C ASP A 214 -18.96 8.77 0.54
N THR A 215 -18.80 8.49 -0.77
CA THR A 215 -18.97 7.16 -1.35
C THR A 215 -17.72 6.73 -2.08
N VAL A 216 -17.32 5.48 -1.88
CA VAL A 216 -16.29 4.79 -2.65
C VAL A 216 -16.86 3.54 -3.30
N ARG A 217 -16.27 3.12 -4.41
CA ARG A 217 -16.53 1.84 -5.03
C ARG A 217 -15.39 0.90 -4.75
N VAL A 218 -15.71 -0.26 -4.21
CA VAL A 218 -14.77 -1.36 -4.01
C VAL A 218 -15.10 -2.51 -4.94
N VAL A 219 -14.06 -3.23 -5.37
CA VAL A 219 -14.15 -4.43 -6.21
C VAL A 219 -13.58 -5.57 -5.41
N ASP A 220 -14.46 -6.40 -4.88
CA ASP A 220 -14.12 -7.49 -3.98
C ASP A 220 -13.88 -8.79 -4.75
N CYS A 221 -12.69 -9.36 -4.59
CA CYS A 221 -12.29 -10.60 -5.24
C CYS A 221 -12.71 -11.89 -4.50
N ASN A 222 -13.51 -11.80 -3.44
CA ASN A 222 -13.85 -12.93 -2.59
C ASN A 222 -14.34 -14.14 -3.39
N ASN A 223 -13.96 -15.35 -2.98
CA ASN A 223 -14.41 -16.59 -3.64
C ASN A 223 -15.84 -16.99 -3.30
N ASN A 224 -16.46 -16.38 -2.29
CA ASN A 224 -17.86 -16.55 -1.95
C ASN A 224 -18.70 -15.55 -2.74
N ASP A 225 -19.67 -16.05 -3.53
CA ASP A 225 -20.54 -15.24 -4.39
C ASP A 225 -21.33 -14.16 -3.63
N LYS A 226 -21.58 -14.35 -2.34
CA LYS A 226 -22.27 -13.36 -1.50
C LYS A 226 -21.46 -12.06 -1.36
N TYR A 227 -20.14 -12.13 -1.38
CA TYR A 227 -19.25 -11.00 -1.14
C TYR A 227 -18.52 -10.54 -2.40
N PHE A 228 -18.39 -11.44 -3.39
CA PHE A 228 -17.74 -11.17 -4.65
C PHE A 228 -18.45 -10.07 -5.45
N GLY A 229 -17.67 -9.16 -6.01
CA GLY A 229 -18.18 -8.21 -6.99
C GLY A 229 -17.95 -6.75 -6.65
N ILE A 230 -18.78 -5.90 -7.21
CA ILE A 230 -18.70 -4.45 -7.08
C ILE A 230 -19.65 -4.00 -5.98
N HIS A 231 -19.15 -3.25 -5.00
CA HIS A 231 -19.95 -2.67 -3.93
C HIS A 231 -19.69 -1.17 -3.84
N TYR A 232 -20.75 -0.40 -3.59
CA TYR A 232 -20.64 1.00 -3.19
C TYR A 232 -20.81 1.06 -1.68
N VAL A 233 -19.79 1.58 -1.01
CA VAL A 233 -19.71 1.68 0.45
C VAL A 233 -19.43 3.13 0.83
N THR A 234 -19.64 3.48 2.09
CA THR A 234 -19.30 4.81 2.57
C THR A 234 -17.78 4.96 2.67
N LEU A 235 -17.32 6.19 2.57
CA LEU A 235 -15.90 6.53 2.79
C LEU A 235 -15.48 6.12 4.21
N GLU A 236 -16.40 6.26 5.19
CA GLU A 236 -16.19 5.87 6.58
C GLU A 236 -16.00 4.34 6.75
N GLU A 237 -16.82 3.50 6.10
CA GLU A 237 -16.62 2.04 6.11
C GLU A 237 -15.25 1.65 5.57
N ALA A 238 -14.85 2.23 4.43
CA ALA A 238 -13.55 1.97 3.82
C ALA A 238 -12.40 2.43 4.72
N TYR A 239 -12.49 3.61 5.33
CA TYR A 239 -11.52 4.13 6.27
C TYR A 239 -11.41 3.25 7.52
N ASN A 240 -12.53 2.93 8.17
CA ASN A 240 -12.56 2.12 9.39
C ASN A 240 -12.01 0.70 9.14
N SER A 241 -12.17 0.17 7.92
CA SER A 241 -11.66 -1.16 7.54
C SER A 241 -10.14 -1.28 7.64
N ILE A 242 -9.42 -0.15 7.58
CA ILE A 242 -7.96 -0.12 7.72
C ILE A 242 -7.48 0.63 8.97
N HIS A 243 -8.28 1.56 9.52
CA HIS A 243 -7.84 2.47 10.58
C HIS A 243 -7.93 1.88 11.98
N VAL A 244 -8.97 1.11 12.27
CA VAL A 244 -9.29 0.69 13.66
C VAL A 244 -8.32 -0.36 14.20
N GLU A 245 -7.62 -1.09 13.33
CA GLU A 245 -6.65 -2.11 13.70
C GLU A 245 -5.24 -1.74 13.26
N ASN A 246 -4.22 -2.10 14.06
CA ASN A 246 -2.83 -1.64 13.87
C ASN A 246 -2.04 -2.47 12.84
N ASP A 247 -2.71 -3.29 12.03
CA ASP A 247 -2.09 -4.19 11.06
C ASP A 247 -2.77 -4.12 9.68
N ARG A 248 -3.43 -2.99 9.37
CA ARG A 248 -4.13 -2.78 8.11
C ARG A 248 -3.56 -1.57 7.37
N TYR A 249 -3.60 -1.63 6.05
CA TYR A 249 -2.83 -0.72 5.19
C TYR A 249 -3.63 -0.21 4.01
N LEU A 250 -3.31 1.01 3.59
CA LEU A 250 -3.65 1.57 2.29
C LEU A 250 -2.45 1.41 1.35
N ILE A 251 -2.64 0.81 0.18
CA ILE A 251 -1.63 0.75 -0.90
C ILE A 251 -2.12 1.66 -2.04
N TRP A 252 -1.34 2.68 -2.37
CA TRP A 252 -1.74 3.76 -3.29
C TRP A 252 -0.59 4.28 -4.15
#